data_51c01f7ced9807e7b131111f257ab3e6
#
_entry.id   51c01f7ced9807e7b131111f257ab3e6
#
_cell.length_a   1.000
_cell.length_b   1.000
_cell.length_c   1.000
_cell.angle_alpha   90.00
_cell.angle_beta   90.00
_cell.angle_gamma   90.00
#
_symmetry.space_group_name_H-M   'P 1'
#
loop_
_entity.id
_entity.type
_entity.pdbx_description
1 polymer ?
#
loop_
_entity_poly.entity_id
_entity_poly.type
_entity_poly.pdbx_seq_one_letter_code
_entity_poly.pdbx_strand_id
1 'polypeptide(L)'
;MTVPKKALSVRAPWWWLILHGGKDIENRDWPTNYRGSVLIHASKWWGTTEVLLTMQEFGPLAERGGAPRVTMEQVRPYGGCIVGMVDIVGCVSASDSPWFFGDYGFQLANPVAFREPVPCKGALGFFTVSPDVMERVRAQVGGNRP
;
A
#
# COMPACT_ATOMS: atom_id res chain seq x y z
N MET A 1 -13.85 6.35 -11.73
CA MET A 1 -13.09 5.37 -10.96
C MET A 1 -13.89 4.96 -9.74
N THR A 2 -14.11 3.68 -9.56
CA THR A 2 -14.82 3.14 -8.40
C THR A 2 -13.92 3.14 -7.18
N VAL A 3 -14.43 3.63 -6.06
CA VAL A 3 -13.68 3.66 -4.80
C VAL A 3 -14.08 2.44 -3.97
N PRO A 4 -13.13 1.59 -3.58
CA PRO A 4 -13.44 0.40 -2.80
C PRO A 4 -13.76 0.76 -1.34
N LYS A 5 -14.55 -0.10 -0.68
CA LYS A 5 -14.85 0.03 0.74
C LYS A 5 -13.89 -0.77 1.61
N LYS A 6 -13.18 -1.72 1.02
CA LYS A 6 -12.22 -2.56 1.73
C LYS A 6 -10.84 -1.91 1.74
N ALA A 7 -10.16 -2.04 2.86
CA ALA A 7 -8.81 -1.56 3.06
C ALA A 7 -7.92 -2.67 3.59
N LEU A 8 -6.62 -2.52 3.38
CA LEU A 8 -5.59 -3.41 3.88
C LEU A 8 -4.49 -2.57 4.52
N SER A 9 -4.12 -2.90 5.76
CA SER A 9 -3.03 -2.20 6.46
C SER A 9 -1.69 -2.75 6.01
N VAL A 10 -0.78 -1.85 5.65
CA VAL A 10 0.55 -2.18 5.16
C VAL A 10 1.58 -1.34 5.90
N ARG A 11 2.64 -1.96 6.41
CA ARG A 11 3.71 -1.28 7.15
C ARG A 11 4.58 -0.41 6.25
N ALA A 12 5.12 0.67 6.82
CA ALA A 12 6.14 1.46 6.16
C ALA A 12 7.46 0.66 6.06
N PRO A 13 8.23 0.77 4.99
CA PRO A 13 7.98 1.60 3.82
C PRO A 13 7.20 0.87 2.73
N TRP A 14 6.69 -0.33 2.98
CA TRP A 14 6.06 -1.17 1.97
C TRP A 14 4.88 -0.49 1.27
N TRP A 15 4.04 0.24 2.00
CA TRP A 15 2.92 0.95 1.38
C TRP A 15 3.40 2.01 0.40
N TRP A 16 4.50 2.70 0.71
CA TRP A 16 5.07 3.70 -0.19
C TRP A 16 5.66 3.03 -1.43
N LEU A 17 6.34 1.90 -1.25
CA LEU A 17 6.91 1.13 -2.35
C LEU A 17 5.82 0.58 -3.28
N ILE A 18 4.66 0.20 -2.75
CA ILE A 18 3.50 -0.19 -3.57
C ILE A 18 3.00 0.99 -4.40
N LEU A 19 2.83 2.15 -3.79
CA LEU A 19 2.23 3.29 -4.46
C LEU A 19 3.19 4.03 -5.39
N HIS A 20 4.48 4.05 -5.06
CA HIS A 20 5.46 4.88 -5.77
C HIS A 20 6.68 4.11 -6.27
N GLY A 21 6.95 2.94 -5.74
CA GLY A 21 8.21 2.23 -5.96
C GLY A 21 8.16 1.06 -6.93
N GLY A 22 7.02 0.81 -7.55
CA GLY A 22 6.88 -0.31 -8.48
C GLY A 22 6.76 -1.68 -7.82
N LYS A 23 6.50 -1.73 -6.52
CA LYS A 23 6.29 -2.99 -5.80
C LYS A 23 4.97 -3.62 -6.26
N ASP A 24 5.07 -4.74 -6.95
CA ASP A 24 3.94 -5.41 -7.59
C ASP A 24 3.42 -6.63 -6.82
N ILE A 25 3.97 -6.89 -5.64
CA ILE A 25 3.57 -8.00 -4.76
C ILE A 25 3.43 -7.49 -3.33
N GLU A 26 2.32 -7.85 -2.67
CA GLU A 26 2.17 -7.70 -1.22
C GLU A 26 2.27 -9.08 -0.59
N ASN A 27 3.29 -9.30 0.24
CA ASN A 27 3.58 -10.59 0.83
C ASN A 27 2.80 -10.80 2.12
N ARG A 28 2.12 -11.94 2.21
CA ARG A 28 1.34 -12.34 3.37
C ARG A 28 1.54 -13.83 3.66
N ASP A 29 1.25 -14.23 4.89
CA ASP A 29 1.30 -15.64 5.30
C ASP A 29 -0.04 -16.35 5.11
N TRP A 30 -1.01 -15.67 4.48
CA TRP A 30 -2.34 -16.19 4.18
C TRP A 30 -2.74 -15.82 2.75
N PRO A 31 -3.49 -16.71 2.05
CA PRO A 31 -3.94 -16.45 0.69
C PRO A 31 -5.21 -15.62 0.66
N THR A 32 -5.53 -15.07 -0.51
CA THR A 32 -6.80 -14.35 -0.69
C THR A 32 -7.46 -14.69 -2.03
N ASN A 33 -8.79 -14.75 -2.01
CA ASN A 33 -9.61 -14.79 -3.22
C ASN A 33 -10.13 -13.41 -3.63
N TYR A 34 -9.81 -12.38 -2.83
CA TYR A 34 -10.22 -11.01 -3.15
C TYR A 34 -9.58 -10.57 -4.47
N ARG A 35 -10.40 -10.01 -5.37
CA ARG A 35 -9.95 -9.42 -6.63
C ARG A 35 -10.62 -8.07 -6.79
N GLY A 36 -9.85 -7.09 -7.23
CA GLY A 36 -10.32 -5.72 -7.43
C GLY A 36 -9.60 -4.72 -6.55
N SER A 37 -10.10 -3.50 -6.53
CA SER A 37 -9.47 -2.39 -5.82
C SER A 37 -9.56 -2.57 -4.31
N VAL A 38 -8.51 -2.15 -3.63
CA VAL A 38 -8.44 -2.11 -2.17
C VAL A 38 -7.75 -0.82 -1.76
N LEU A 39 -8.23 -0.21 -0.68
CA LEU A 39 -7.57 0.96 -0.11
C LEU A 39 -6.31 0.51 0.63
N ILE A 40 -5.24 1.29 0.52
CA ILE A 40 -4.00 1.05 1.26
C ILE A 40 -4.02 1.94 2.50
N HIS A 41 -3.99 1.30 3.66
CA HIS A 41 -3.89 1.93 4.96
C HIS A 41 -2.45 1.81 5.44
N ALA A 42 -1.78 2.94 5.67
CA ALA A 42 -0.45 2.94 6.27
C ALA A 42 -0.59 2.56 7.75
N SER A 43 -0.03 1.42 8.14
CA SER A 43 -0.06 0.97 9.52
C SER A 43 0.63 1.96 10.44
N LYS A 44 0.35 1.88 11.75
CA LYS A 44 1.09 2.63 12.76
C LYS A 44 2.58 2.35 12.61
N TRP A 45 3.39 3.35 12.96
CA TRP A 45 4.84 3.23 12.91
C TRP A 45 5.31 2.03 13.74
N TRP A 46 6.09 1.14 13.12
CA TRP A 46 6.47 -0.14 13.75
C TRP A 46 7.94 -0.22 14.18
N GLY A 47 8.73 0.82 13.85
CA GLY A 47 10.11 0.92 14.30
C GLY A 47 11.01 1.60 13.29
N THR A 48 11.79 2.56 13.76
CA THR A 48 12.70 3.32 12.88
C THR A 48 13.78 2.44 12.29
N THR A 49 14.37 1.54 13.10
CA THR A 49 15.42 0.63 12.63
C THR A 49 14.90 -0.31 11.56
N GLU A 50 13.72 -0.90 11.76
CA GLU A 50 13.10 -1.83 10.82
C GLU A 50 12.80 -1.15 9.50
N VAL A 51 12.27 0.06 9.55
CA VAL A 51 11.98 0.84 8.34
C VAL A 51 13.26 1.20 7.59
N LEU A 52 14.29 1.66 8.30
CA LEU A 52 15.57 2.02 7.68
C LEU A 52 16.22 0.82 7.02
N LEU A 53 16.24 -0.34 7.68
CA LEU A 53 16.82 -1.56 7.11
C LEU A 53 16.07 -1.99 5.84
N THR A 54 14.75 -1.92 5.87
CA THR A 54 13.93 -2.24 4.71
C THR A 54 14.18 -1.27 3.56
N MET A 55 14.30 0.02 3.86
CA MET A 55 14.62 1.04 2.84
C MET A 55 15.99 0.80 2.22
N GLN A 56 16.97 0.41 3.01
CA GLN A 56 18.32 0.10 2.51
C GLN A 56 18.33 -1.11 1.60
N GLU A 57 17.54 -2.13 1.93
CA GLU A 57 17.48 -3.37 1.15
C GLU A 57 16.70 -3.21 -0.15
N PHE A 58 15.53 -2.59 -0.10
CA PHE A 58 14.58 -2.54 -1.22
C PHE A 58 14.51 -1.20 -1.94
N GLY A 59 15.00 -0.14 -1.32
CA GLY A 59 15.06 1.18 -1.99
C GLY A 59 15.79 1.15 -3.32
N PRO A 60 16.99 0.54 -3.41
CA PRO A 60 17.71 0.45 -4.68
C PRO A 60 16.94 -0.29 -5.77
N LEU A 61 16.16 -1.30 -5.41
CA LEU A 61 15.32 -2.01 -6.38
C LEU A 61 14.28 -1.06 -7.00
N ALA A 62 13.62 -0.25 -6.16
CA ALA A 62 12.65 0.73 -6.64
C ALA A 62 13.29 1.80 -7.52
N GLU A 63 14.47 2.30 -7.12
CA GLU A 63 15.20 3.30 -7.89
C GLU A 63 15.63 2.78 -9.26
N ARG A 64 16.05 1.52 -9.34
CA ARG A 64 16.39 0.89 -10.63
C ARG A 64 15.19 0.80 -11.57
N GLY A 65 13.97 0.70 -11.00
CA GLY A 65 12.72 0.74 -11.76
C GLY A 65 12.25 2.14 -12.13
N GLY A 66 13.01 3.17 -11.76
CA GLY A 66 12.67 4.55 -12.10
C GLY A 66 12.01 5.36 -10.98
N ALA A 67 11.80 4.76 -9.80
CA ALA A 67 11.19 5.48 -8.68
C ALA A 67 12.16 6.47 -8.04
N PRO A 68 11.66 7.55 -7.44
CA PRO A 68 12.49 8.42 -6.63
C PRO A 68 12.97 7.68 -5.38
N ARG A 69 14.00 8.21 -4.74
CA ARG A 69 14.51 7.66 -3.49
C ARG A 69 13.50 7.86 -2.37
N VAL A 70 13.17 6.77 -1.66
CA VAL A 70 12.29 6.83 -0.50
C VAL A 70 13.02 7.47 0.69
N THR A 71 12.35 8.36 1.40
CA THR A 71 12.90 9.05 2.58
C THR A 71 11.97 8.87 3.78
N MET A 72 12.52 9.05 4.98
CA MET A 72 11.73 8.98 6.22
C MET A 72 10.60 9.99 6.24
N GLU A 73 10.82 11.18 5.69
CA GLU A 73 9.81 12.25 5.66
C GLU A 73 8.61 11.87 4.79
N GLN A 74 8.81 11.00 3.79
CA GLN A 74 7.75 10.54 2.92
C GLN A 74 6.91 9.43 3.54
N VAL A 75 7.39 8.75 4.56
CA VAL A 75 6.67 7.61 5.14
C VAL A 75 6.24 7.83 6.59
N ARG A 76 7.08 8.44 7.42
CA ARG A 76 6.82 8.54 8.85
C ARG A 76 5.54 9.30 9.22
N PRO A 77 5.20 10.44 8.61
CA PRO A 77 4.01 11.21 9.01
C PRO A 77 2.67 10.54 8.71
N TYR A 78 2.64 9.46 7.92
CA TYR A 78 1.39 8.93 7.37
C TYR A 78 0.85 7.72 8.09
N GLY A 79 1.52 7.23 9.13
CA GLY A 79 1.03 6.09 9.92
C GLY A 79 -0.36 6.34 10.48
N GLY A 80 -1.27 5.37 10.30
CA GLY A 80 -2.65 5.50 10.73
C GLY A 80 -3.57 6.18 9.71
N CYS A 81 -3.16 6.27 8.45
CA CYS A 81 -3.94 6.94 7.41
C CYS A 81 -4.15 6.06 6.19
N ILE A 82 -5.27 6.26 5.49
CA ILE A 82 -5.45 5.76 4.13
C ILE A 82 -4.61 6.66 3.22
N VAL A 83 -3.74 6.07 2.42
CA VAL A 83 -2.74 6.80 1.62
C VAL A 83 -2.88 6.60 0.11
N GLY A 84 -3.69 5.65 -0.30
CA GLY A 84 -3.90 5.36 -1.72
C GLY A 84 -4.76 4.13 -1.91
N MET A 85 -4.74 3.60 -3.12
CA MET A 85 -5.43 2.36 -3.47
C MET A 85 -4.66 1.61 -4.55
N VAL A 86 -4.94 0.32 -4.69
CA VAL A 86 -4.29 -0.56 -5.65
C VAL A 86 -5.27 -1.67 -6.00
N ASP A 87 -5.11 -2.29 -7.18
CA ASP A 87 -5.89 -3.46 -7.55
C ASP A 87 -5.16 -4.74 -7.17
N ILE A 88 -5.87 -5.68 -6.55
CA ILE A 88 -5.39 -7.04 -6.37
C ILE A 88 -5.90 -7.85 -7.56
N VAL A 89 -4.97 -8.36 -8.38
CA VAL A 89 -5.30 -9.05 -9.62
C VAL A 89 -5.01 -10.54 -9.56
N GLY A 90 -4.36 -11.01 -8.51
CA GLY A 90 -4.04 -12.42 -8.33
C GLY A 90 -3.45 -12.70 -6.97
N CYS A 91 -3.30 -13.97 -6.66
CA CYS A 91 -2.61 -14.45 -5.45
C CYS A 91 -1.81 -15.68 -5.82
N VAL A 92 -0.52 -15.67 -5.52
CA VAL A 92 0.41 -16.73 -5.90
C VAL A 92 1.21 -17.21 -4.71
N SER A 93 1.69 -18.46 -4.78
CA SER A 93 2.62 -19.02 -3.79
C SER A 93 4.05 -19.14 -4.31
N ALA A 94 4.30 -18.68 -5.55
CA ALA A 94 5.61 -18.59 -6.15
C ALA A 94 5.56 -17.51 -7.23
N SER A 95 6.67 -16.77 -7.42
CA SER A 95 6.75 -15.71 -8.42
C SER A 95 8.21 -15.37 -8.70
N ASP A 96 8.50 -14.94 -9.92
CA ASP A 96 9.81 -14.42 -10.32
C ASP A 96 9.98 -12.94 -10.00
N SER A 97 8.93 -12.29 -9.48
CA SER A 97 9.03 -10.88 -9.09
C SER A 97 10.09 -10.71 -7.99
N PRO A 98 10.98 -9.72 -8.12
CA PRO A 98 11.97 -9.45 -7.07
C PRO A 98 11.33 -8.97 -5.76
N TRP A 99 10.03 -8.63 -5.79
CA TRP A 99 9.28 -8.21 -4.61
C TRP A 99 8.60 -9.37 -3.89
N PHE A 100 8.64 -10.58 -4.46
CA PHE A 100 8.02 -11.75 -3.84
C PHE A 100 8.95 -12.40 -2.81
N PHE A 101 8.42 -12.63 -1.60
CA PHE A 101 9.05 -13.48 -0.59
C PHE A 101 7.96 -14.02 0.36
N GLY A 102 8.28 -15.10 1.06
CA GLY A 102 7.34 -15.71 2.01
C GLY A 102 6.38 -16.70 1.35
N ASP A 103 5.20 -16.85 1.95
CA ASP A 103 4.27 -17.93 1.60
C ASP A 103 3.34 -17.57 0.45
N TYR A 104 2.77 -16.36 0.46
CA TYR A 104 1.81 -15.91 -0.54
C TYR A 104 2.11 -14.48 -0.96
N GLY A 105 1.87 -14.20 -2.24
CA GLY A 105 1.99 -12.87 -2.79
C GLY A 105 0.71 -12.43 -3.45
N PHE A 106 0.14 -11.30 -2.99
CA PHE A 106 -0.98 -10.66 -3.67
C PHE A 106 -0.40 -9.88 -4.85
N GLN A 107 -0.80 -10.23 -6.06
CA GLN A 107 -0.34 -9.54 -7.27
C GLN A 107 -1.08 -8.22 -7.41
N LEU A 108 -0.34 -7.13 -7.56
CA LEU A 108 -0.85 -5.77 -7.52
C LEU A 108 -0.73 -5.08 -8.87
N ALA A 109 -1.68 -4.23 -9.18
CA ALA A 109 -1.68 -3.41 -10.38
C ALA A 109 -2.37 -2.05 -10.12
N ASN A 110 -2.10 -1.08 -10.97
CA ASN A 110 -2.78 0.22 -11.00
C ASN A 110 -2.77 0.97 -9.66
N PRO A 111 -1.58 1.19 -9.07
CA PRO A 111 -1.49 1.95 -7.82
C PRO A 111 -1.89 3.41 -8.03
N VAL A 112 -2.64 3.95 -7.07
CA VAL A 112 -3.06 5.36 -7.06
C VAL A 112 -2.72 5.93 -5.68
N ALA A 113 -1.79 6.87 -5.64
CA ALA A 113 -1.45 7.58 -4.40
C ALA A 113 -2.42 8.75 -4.22
N PHE A 114 -2.92 8.94 -3.01
CA PHE A 114 -3.78 10.06 -2.70
C PHE A 114 -2.92 11.30 -2.41
N ARG A 115 -3.45 12.47 -2.76
CA ARG A 115 -2.77 13.74 -2.53
C ARG A 115 -2.62 14.01 -1.04
N GLU A 116 -3.66 13.72 -0.26
CA GLU A 116 -3.65 13.92 1.19
C GLU A 116 -4.04 12.63 1.90
N PRO A 117 -3.38 12.33 3.04
CA PRO A 117 -3.74 11.16 3.83
C PRO A 117 -5.11 11.36 4.48
N VAL A 118 -5.85 10.26 4.63
CA VAL A 118 -7.14 10.27 5.33
C VAL A 118 -6.99 9.46 6.63
N PRO A 119 -7.03 10.10 7.79
CA PRO A 119 -6.92 9.38 9.06
C PRO A 119 -7.98 8.30 9.19
N CYS A 120 -7.55 7.11 9.60
CA CYS A 120 -8.42 5.95 9.69
C CYS A 120 -7.81 4.91 10.63
N LYS A 121 -8.62 4.38 11.52
CA LYS A 121 -8.18 3.28 12.38
C LYS A 121 -8.01 2.02 11.52
N GLY A 122 -6.88 1.34 11.67
CA GLY A 122 -6.61 0.08 10.99
C GLY A 122 -7.20 -1.12 11.71
N ALA A 123 -7.20 -2.26 11.02
CA ALA A 123 -7.60 -3.54 11.58
C ALA A 123 -6.82 -4.64 10.86
N LEU A 124 -6.94 -5.87 11.35
CA LEU A 124 -6.28 -7.03 10.76
C LEU A 124 -6.99 -7.46 9.46
N GLY A 125 -6.20 -7.96 8.51
CA GLY A 125 -6.73 -8.45 7.24
C GLY A 125 -7.41 -7.36 6.42
N PHE A 126 -8.36 -7.77 5.59
CA PHE A 126 -9.20 -6.82 4.89
C PHE A 126 -10.28 -6.29 5.84
N PHE A 127 -10.46 -4.97 5.86
CA PHE A 127 -11.45 -4.36 6.72
C PHE A 127 -12.27 -3.31 5.96
N THR A 128 -13.48 -3.08 6.43
CA THR A 128 -14.37 -2.10 5.82
C THR A 128 -14.22 -0.77 6.54
N VAL A 129 -14.00 0.30 5.77
CA VAL A 129 -13.88 1.64 6.34
C VAL A 129 -15.26 2.25 6.59
N SER A 130 -15.33 3.19 7.55
CA SER A 130 -16.58 3.84 7.91
C SER A 130 -17.09 4.76 6.78
N PRO A 131 -18.39 5.09 6.77
CA PRO A 131 -18.93 6.03 5.79
C PRO A 131 -18.24 7.40 5.79
N ASP A 132 -17.85 7.91 6.96
CA ASP A 132 -17.14 9.19 7.07
C ASP A 132 -15.78 9.13 6.38
N VAL A 133 -15.04 8.06 6.61
CA VAL A 133 -13.74 7.84 5.94
C VAL A 133 -13.96 7.70 4.44
N MET A 134 -14.98 6.96 4.01
CA MET A 134 -15.28 6.79 2.59
C MET A 134 -15.56 8.11 1.88
N GLU A 135 -16.27 9.01 2.53
CA GLU A 135 -16.55 10.33 1.96
C GLU A 135 -15.26 11.11 1.73
N ARG A 136 -14.35 11.09 2.70
CA ARG A 136 -13.06 11.76 2.58
C ARG A 136 -12.16 11.10 1.52
N VAL A 137 -12.23 9.78 1.39
CA VAL A 137 -11.50 9.03 0.36
C VAL A 137 -12.04 9.40 -1.02
N ARG A 138 -13.37 9.48 -1.19
CA ARG A 138 -13.97 9.89 -2.47
C ARG A 138 -13.52 11.28 -2.89
N ALA A 139 -13.35 12.19 -1.93
CA ALA A 139 -12.85 13.53 -2.22
C ALA A 139 -11.43 13.49 -2.81
N GLN A 140 -10.58 12.56 -2.36
CA GLN A 140 -9.23 12.40 -2.92
C GLN A 140 -9.28 11.94 -4.37
N VAL A 141 -10.16 11.01 -4.70
CA VAL A 141 -10.30 10.49 -6.06
C VAL A 141 -11.00 11.51 -6.95
N GLY A 142 -12.11 12.10 -6.48
CA GLY A 142 -12.86 13.10 -7.23
C GLY A 142 -12.09 14.39 -7.47
N GLY A 143 -11.29 14.82 -6.49
CA GLY A 143 -10.48 16.03 -6.58
C GLY A 143 -9.36 15.96 -7.61
N ASN A 144 -9.04 14.79 -8.12
CA ASN A 144 -8.04 14.59 -9.18
C ASN A 144 -8.65 14.67 -10.59
N ARG A 145 -9.93 14.90 -10.69
CA ARG A 145 -10.61 15.04 -11.97
C ARG A 145 -10.55 16.47 -12.45
N PRO A 146 -10.31 16.68 -13.72
CA PRO A 146 -10.36 18.03 -14.30
C PRO A 146 -11.75 18.62 -14.22
#